data_8f4fe56f57ef889bb3e40887e330b9bb
#
_entry.id   8f4fe56f57ef889bb3e40887e330b9bb
#
_cell.length_a   1.000
_cell.length_b   1.000
_cell.length_c   1.000
_cell.angle_alpha   90.00
_cell.angle_beta   90.00
_cell.angle_gamma   90.00
#
_symmetry.space_group_name_H-M   'P 1'
#
loop_
_entity.id
_entity.type
_entity.pdbx_description
1 polymer ?
#
loop_
_entity_poly.entity_id
_entity_poly.type
_entity_poly.pdbx_seq_one_letter_code
_entity_poly.pdbx_strand_id
1 'polypeptide(L)'
;MVAKQIYRIKLWLFSSLIATAVFAQDNPYQVVYHWGELPGGRPMGIVTGVQPDPDGEHLWIIERCSANQCAGSDYHPIHKLDLQGNTVKSIGAGLFAWPHGFDMDQEGNFWITEGAPEGDARGAPGAERGMGHQVVKINQDGEVLMRLGEAGVPGDDQMHFNGPSAIIVAPGGDFWVADGHRGGNNRIIKFSRNGEFQFQLGGGVNETSRESARFNDPHDLKIDSQGRLFVADRGNNRIQIFDQDGELIDIWTQFGRPSGIWIDENDKILVADGMSGEQWNRGWERGIRIGDARTGYVTEFIPDYEIPNGSGIEFLASDYEGNIYAGQVGRQRFEKYERVRP
;
A
#
# COMPACT_ATOMS: atom_id res chain seq x y z
N MET A 1 47.62 -67.54 35.84
CA MET A 1 46.59 -66.50 36.23
C MET A 1 47.03 -65.15 35.67
N VAL A 2 46.38 -64.70 34.63
CA VAL A 2 46.73 -63.42 33.94
C VAL A 2 45.61 -62.46 34.26
N ALA A 3 45.95 -61.39 34.96
CA ALA A 3 45.00 -60.35 35.32
C ALA A 3 44.76 -59.42 34.13
N LYS A 4 43.50 -59.30 33.68
CA LYS A 4 43.08 -58.33 32.66
C LYS A 4 42.83 -56.97 33.32
N GLN A 5 43.61 -55.98 32.94
CA GLN A 5 43.46 -54.61 33.35
C GLN A 5 42.48 -53.93 32.36
N ILE A 6 41.33 -53.47 32.87
CA ILE A 6 40.28 -52.75 32.07
C ILE A 6 40.52 -51.24 32.21
N TYR A 7 40.95 -50.59 31.14
CA TYR A 7 41.02 -49.15 31.05
C TYR A 7 39.61 -48.56 30.78
N ARG A 8 39.08 -47.80 31.74
CA ARG A 8 37.87 -47.00 31.54
C ARG A 8 38.25 -45.65 30.91
N ILE A 9 37.88 -45.42 29.62
CA ILE A 9 37.99 -44.15 28.96
C ILE A 9 36.79 -43.30 29.41
N LYS A 10 37.04 -42.20 30.13
CA LYS A 10 36.04 -41.18 30.42
C LYS A 10 35.94 -40.25 29.21
N LEU A 11 34.84 -40.37 28.46
CA LEU A 11 34.47 -39.41 27.40
C LEU A 11 33.93 -38.14 28.07
N TRP A 12 34.62 -37.01 27.95
CA TRP A 12 34.12 -35.72 28.31
C TRP A 12 33.38 -35.14 27.10
N LEU A 13 32.05 -35.12 27.16
CA LEU A 13 31.23 -34.38 26.21
C LEU A 13 31.28 -32.89 26.56
N PHE A 14 32.03 -32.11 25.80
CA PHE A 14 31.94 -30.66 25.83
C PHE A 14 30.69 -30.25 25.02
N SER A 15 29.60 -29.92 25.71
CA SER A 15 28.47 -29.23 25.12
C SER A 15 28.87 -27.77 24.96
N SER A 16 29.29 -27.38 23.75
CA SER A 16 29.39 -25.96 23.38
C SER A 16 28.00 -25.41 23.22
N LEU A 17 27.51 -24.69 24.22
CA LEU A 17 26.37 -23.77 24.04
C LEU A 17 26.82 -22.65 23.09
N ILE A 18 26.43 -22.73 21.84
CA ILE A 18 26.47 -21.57 20.93
C ILE A 18 25.30 -20.70 21.37
N ALA A 19 25.58 -19.69 22.18
CA ALA A 19 24.64 -18.60 22.42
C ALA A 19 24.56 -17.79 21.10
N THR A 20 23.52 -18.00 20.30
CA THR A 20 23.15 -17.07 19.25
C THR A 20 22.71 -15.79 19.94
N ALA A 21 23.57 -14.78 19.96
CA ALA A 21 23.16 -13.43 20.29
C ALA A 21 22.16 -13.00 19.23
N VAL A 22 20.88 -13.01 19.55
CA VAL A 22 19.86 -12.29 18.78
C VAL A 22 20.16 -10.83 19.06
N PHE A 23 20.88 -10.18 18.15
CA PHE A 23 20.96 -8.74 18.12
C PHE A 23 19.53 -8.27 17.83
N ALA A 24 18.88 -7.61 18.79
CA ALA A 24 17.72 -6.80 18.51
C ALA A 24 18.20 -5.80 17.45
N GLN A 25 17.62 -5.89 16.25
CA GLN A 25 17.95 -4.96 15.17
C GLN A 25 17.45 -3.62 15.65
N ASP A 26 18.34 -2.70 15.96
CA ASP A 26 17.98 -1.35 16.39
C ASP A 26 17.12 -0.75 15.29
N ASN A 27 15.89 -0.36 15.63
CA ASN A 27 15.00 0.32 14.70
C ASN A 27 15.66 1.68 14.33
N PRO A 28 16.11 1.87 13.07
CA PRO A 28 16.81 3.08 12.69
C PRO A 28 15.86 4.26 12.46
N TYR A 29 14.61 4.16 12.86
CA TYR A 29 13.60 5.17 12.65
C TYR A 29 13.02 5.70 13.96
N GLN A 30 12.81 7.01 14.01
CA GLN A 30 12.08 7.70 15.07
C GLN A 30 10.74 8.18 14.51
N VAL A 31 9.64 7.89 15.22
CA VAL A 31 8.29 8.26 14.76
C VAL A 31 7.94 9.67 15.22
N VAL A 32 7.50 10.50 14.26
CA VAL A 32 6.85 11.79 14.49
C VAL A 32 5.36 11.61 14.23
N TYR A 33 4.59 11.60 15.31
CA TYR A 33 3.14 11.42 15.23
C TYR A 33 2.45 12.71 14.80
N HIS A 34 1.31 12.57 14.09
CA HIS A 34 0.50 13.70 13.62
C HIS A 34 1.31 14.68 12.76
N TRP A 35 2.18 14.14 11.89
CA TRP A 35 2.97 14.96 10.99
C TRP A 35 2.07 15.54 9.88
N GLY A 36 2.29 16.80 9.51
CA GLY A 36 1.56 17.53 8.48
C GLY A 36 0.37 18.34 9.04
N GLU A 37 0.30 19.59 8.61
CA GLU A 37 -0.74 20.54 8.99
C GLU A 37 -1.64 20.87 7.80
N LEU A 38 -2.96 20.73 7.96
CA LEU A 38 -3.92 21.07 6.93
C LEU A 38 -4.43 22.52 7.07
N PRO A 39 -4.90 23.14 5.97
CA PRO A 39 -5.37 24.52 5.98
C PRO A 39 -6.44 24.78 7.04
N GLY A 40 -6.28 25.87 7.78
CA GLY A 40 -7.20 26.25 8.86
C GLY A 40 -7.09 25.40 10.12
N GLY A 41 -6.05 24.56 10.24
CA GLY A 41 -5.84 23.71 11.41
C GLY A 41 -6.89 22.58 11.54
N ARG A 42 -7.56 22.21 10.45
CA ARG A 42 -8.49 21.10 10.46
C ARG A 42 -7.77 19.77 10.70
N PRO A 43 -8.38 18.79 11.35
CA PRO A 43 -7.74 17.50 11.57
C PRO A 43 -7.46 16.78 10.26
N MET A 44 -6.37 16.00 10.21
CA MET A 44 -6.08 15.10 9.12
C MET A 44 -7.16 14.03 9.03
N GLY A 45 -7.65 13.75 7.82
CA GLY A 45 -8.51 12.59 7.55
C GLY A 45 -7.69 11.31 7.43
N ILE A 46 -8.33 10.24 6.97
CA ILE A 46 -7.61 9.02 6.63
C ILE A 46 -6.81 9.28 5.36
N VAL A 47 -5.47 9.26 5.48
CA VAL A 47 -4.54 9.38 4.34
C VAL A 47 -4.49 8.04 3.61
N THR A 48 -4.81 8.07 2.31
CA THR A 48 -4.91 6.89 1.46
C THR A 48 -3.92 6.88 0.30
N GLY A 49 -3.02 7.85 0.25
CA GLY A 49 -1.93 7.87 -0.71
C GLY A 49 -0.90 8.93 -0.37
N VAL A 50 0.34 8.62 -0.66
CA VAL A 50 1.50 9.50 -0.49
C VAL A 50 2.36 9.37 -1.73
N GLN A 51 2.74 10.51 -2.32
CA GLN A 51 3.66 10.56 -3.47
C GLN A 51 4.71 11.63 -3.23
N PRO A 52 6.00 11.31 -3.20
CA PRO A 52 7.06 12.31 -3.25
C PRO A 52 6.95 13.14 -4.52
N ASP A 53 7.07 14.46 -4.38
CA ASP A 53 7.15 15.33 -5.55
C ASP A 53 8.54 15.19 -6.19
N PRO A 54 8.64 15.13 -7.54
CA PRO A 54 9.93 15.06 -8.22
C PRO A 54 10.88 16.23 -7.94
N ASP A 55 10.38 17.34 -7.35
CA ASP A 55 11.22 18.46 -6.93
C ASP A 55 12.13 18.11 -5.73
N GLY A 56 11.86 17.01 -5.01
CA GLY A 56 12.63 16.56 -3.85
C GLY A 56 12.40 17.36 -2.58
N GLU A 57 11.54 18.38 -2.61
CA GLU A 57 11.29 19.31 -1.51
C GLU A 57 9.88 19.20 -0.93
N HIS A 58 8.99 18.42 -1.61
CA HIS A 58 7.59 18.30 -1.24
C HIS A 58 7.08 16.86 -1.33
N LEU A 59 5.93 16.65 -0.69
CA LEU A 59 5.12 15.45 -0.79
C LEU A 59 3.69 15.81 -1.20
N TRP A 60 3.07 14.98 -2.02
CA TRP A 60 1.64 14.99 -2.25
C TRP A 60 0.97 13.91 -1.41
N ILE A 61 -0.11 14.26 -0.75
CA ILE A 61 -0.95 13.30 -0.03
C ILE A 61 -2.39 13.41 -0.51
N ILE A 62 -3.13 12.31 -0.42
CA ILE A 62 -4.58 12.32 -0.54
C ILE A 62 -5.21 11.80 0.76
N GLU A 63 -6.20 12.53 1.30
CA GLU A 63 -6.89 12.18 2.53
C GLU A 63 -8.42 12.26 2.35
N ARG A 64 -9.17 11.69 3.27
CA ARG A 64 -10.63 11.62 3.20
C ARG A 64 -11.31 12.75 3.97
N CYS A 65 -11.00 14.02 3.62
CA CYS A 65 -11.70 15.23 4.03
C CYS A 65 -11.93 15.34 5.55
N SER A 66 -10.86 15.18 6.35
CA SER A 66 -10.89 15.18 7.83
C SER A 66 -11.72 14.04 8.46
N ALA A 67 -12.09 13.04 7.66
CA ALA A 67 -12.92 11.91 8.07
C ALA A 67 -12.46 10.61 7.43
N ASN A 68 -13.36 9.66 7.19
CA ASN A 68 -13.17 8.47 6.38
C ASN A 68 -13.93 8.53 5.04
N GLN A 69 -14.35 9.70 4.62
CA GLN A 69 -15.00 9.94 3.32
C GLN A 69 -15.04 11.43 3.03
N CYS A 70 -15.16 11.78 1.73
CA CYS A 70 -15.34 13.14 1.24
C CYS A 70 -16.76 13.44 0.72
N ALA A 71 -17.67 12.46 0.72
CA ALA A 71 -19.02 12.65 0.19
C ALA A 71 -19.73 13.83 0.85
N GLY A 72 -20.05 14.85 0.06
CA GLY A 72 -20.70 16.09 0.52
C GLY A 72 -19.81 17.07 1.28
N SER A 73 -18.49 16.85 1.26
CA SER A 73 -17.51 17.79 1.83
C SER A 73 -17.04 18.77 0.78
N ASP A 74 -16.85 20.02 1.18
CA ASP A 74 -16.23 21.08 0.38
C ASP A 74 -14.71 21.18 0.60
N TYR A 75 -14.13 20.26 1.41
CA TYR A 75 -12.68 20.23 1.64
C TYR A 75 -11.95 19.68 0.43
N HIS A 76 -10.77 20.23 0.19
CA HIS A 76 -9.82 19.64 -0.74
C HIS A 76 -9.21 18.38 -0.11
N PRO A 77 -9.21 17.23 -0.78
CA PRO A 77 -8.60 16.00 -0.27
C PRO A 77 -7.12 15.84 -0.64
N ILE A 78 -6.61 16.55 -1.64
CA ILE A 78 -5.24 16.41 -2.11
C ILE A 78 -4.43 17.63 -1.68
N HIS A 79 -3.29 17.38 -1.04
CA HIS A 79 -2.42 18.42 -0.49
C HIS A 79 -0.98 18.21 -0.90
N LYS A 80 -0.31 19.31 -1.31
CA LYS A 80 1.14 19.39 -1.41
C LYS A 80 1.67 19.91 -0.08
N LEU A 81 2.56 19.17 0.56
CA LEU A 81 3.20 19.50 1.83
C LEU A 81 4.70 19.74 1.61
N ASP A 82 5.27 20.74 2.27
CA ASP A 82 6.73 20.84 2.38
C ASP A 82 7.29 19.75 3.35
N LEU A 83 8.61 19.56 3.39
CA LEU A 83 9.23 18.55 4.26
C LEU A 83 9.19 18.92 5.76
N GLN A 84 8.67 20.09 6.10
CA GLN A 84 8.34 20.50 7.47
C GLN A 84 6.90 20.17 7.85
N GLY A 85 6.08 19.74 6.86
CA GLY A 85 4.68 19.33 7.04
C GLY A 85 3.66 20.47 6.82
N ASN A 86 4.09 21.64 6.33
CA ASN A 86 3.16 22.71 6.04
C ASN A 86 2.49 22.50 4.68
N THR A 87 1.17 22.71 4.60
CA THR A 87 0.46 22.67 3.33
C THR A 87 0.78 23.88 2.47
N VAL A 88 1.28 23.66 1.25
CA VAL A 88 1.58 24.72 0.27
C VAL A 88 0.54 24.81 -0.84
N LYS A 89 -0.20 23.72 -1.11
CA LYS A 89 -1.28 23.68 -2.11
C LYS A 89 -2.35 22.68 -1.70
N SER A 90 -3.62 22.95 -2.09
CA SER A 90 -4.74 22.02 -1.88
C SER A 90 -5.67 22.04 -3.07
N ILE A 91 -6.10 20.86 -3.57
CA ILE A 91 -6.94 20.71 -4.75
C ILE A 91 -7.96 19.57 -4.59
N GLY A 92 -8.94 19.50 -5.49
CA GLY A 92 -9.82 18.38 -5.67
C GLY A 92 -11.12 18.42 -4.85
N ALA A 93 -11.50 19.58 -4.29
CA ALA A 93 -12.78 19.72 -3.56
C ALA A 93 -13.98 19.26 -4.42
N GLY A 94 -14.86 18.45 -3.83
CA GLY A 94 -16.08 17.97 -4.49
C GLY A 94 -15.88 16.92 -5.58
N LEU A 95 -14.62 16.50 -5.88
CA LEU A 95 -14.33 15.53 -6.94
C LEU A 95 -14.53 14.08 -6.51
N PHE A 96 -14.43 13.79 -5.24
CA PHE A 96 -14.35 12.41 -4.69
C PHE A 96 -15.34 12.20 -3.55
N ALA A 97 -15.84 10.98 -3.42
CA ALA A 97 -16.58 10.53 -2.26
C ALA A 97 -15.71 9.68 -1.32
N TRP A 98 -14.94 8.74 -1.88
CA TRP A 98 -14.10 7.83 -1.11
C TRP A 98 -12.79 7.51 -1.86
N PRO A 99 -11.87 8.49 -2.00
CA PRO A 99 -10.61 8.28 -2.69
C PRO A 99 -9.80 7.20 -1.97
N HIS A 100 -9.14 6.31 -2.75
CA HIS A 100 -8.41 5.19 -2.20
C HIS A 100 -6.98 5.08 -2.76
N GLY A 101 -6.78 4.62 -3.99
CA GLY A 101 -5.46 4.56 -4.61
C GLY A 101 -5.05 5.92 -5.17
N PHE A 102 -3.73 6.19 -5.14
CA PHE A 102 -3.17 7.47 -5.57
C PHE A 102 -1.80 7.25 -6.20
N ASP A 103 -1.65 7.67 -7.45
CA ASP A 103 -0.38 7.66 -8.17
C ASP A 103 -0.17 8.94 -8.95
N MET A 104 1.07 9.22 -9.35
CA MET A 104 1.44 10.38 -10.15
C MET A 104 2.21 9.93 -11.39
N ASP A 105 1.72 10.32 -12.58
CA ASP A 105 2.41 10.01 -13.81
C ASP A 105 3.62 10.92 -14.08
N GLN A 106 4.41 10.59 -15.10
CA GLN A 106 5.61 11.35 -15.45
C GLN A 106 5.34 12.80 -15.91
N GLU A 107 4.09 13.10 -16.24
CA GLU A 107 3.65 14.45 -16.60
C GLU A 107 3.21 15.26 -15.38
N GLY A 108 3.22 14.64 -14.18
CA GLY A 108 2.80 15.23 -12.91
C GLY A 108 1.30 15.23 -12.70
N ASN A 109 0.53 14.46 -13.49
CA ASN A 109 -0.90 14.32 -13.25
C ASN A 109 -1.18 13.24 -12.22
N PHE A 110 -2.22 13.43 -11.43
CA PHE A 110 -2.64 12.45 -10.43
C PHE A 110 -3.66 11.48 -11.00
N TRP A 111 -3.52 10.23 -10.64
CA TRP A 111 -4.44 9.17 -10.92
C TRP A 111 -5.00 8.63 -9.60
N ILE A 112 -6.31 8.64 -9.47
CA ILE A 112 -7.01 8.33 -8.23
C ILE A 112 -8.06 7.26 -8.50
N THR A 113 -8.09 6.21 -7.65
CA THR A 113 -9.24 5.31 -7.61
C THR A 113 -10.28 5.86 -6.66
N GLU A 114 -11.51 5.91 -7.12
CA GLU A 114 -12.69 6.28 -6.34
C GLU A 114 -13.39 4.98 -5.93
N GLY A 115 -12.94 4.43 -4.81
CA GLY A 115 -13.38 3.12 -4.32
C GLY A 115 -14.54 3.29 -3.34
N ALA A 116 -15.72 2.83 -3.66
CA ALA A 116 -16.83 2.73 -2.73
C ALA A 116 -17.54 1.43 -2.99
N PRO A 117 -16.95 0.27 -2.57
CA PRO A 117 -17.50 -1.04 -2.87
C PRO A 117 -18.88 -1.21 -2.26
N GLU A 118 -19.76 -1.86 -3.01
CA GLU A 118 -21.08 -2.24 -2.52
C GLU A 118 -20.93 -3.14 -1.29
N GLY A 119 -21.75 -2.90 -0.26
CA GLY A 119 -21.73 -3.69 0.97
C GLY A 119 -20.62 -3.35 1.96
N ASP A 120 -19.85 -2.28 1.75
CA ASP A 120 -19.02 -1.73 2.81
C ASP A 120 -19.89 -1.39 4.03
N ALA A 121 -19.45 -1.83 5.23
CA ALA A 121 -20.17 -1.58 6.50
C ALA A 121 -20.43 -0.09 6.79
N ARG A 122 -19.73 0.80 6.08
CA ARG A 122 -19.92 2.26 6.12
C ARG A 122 -20.92 2.76 5.08
N GLY A 123 -21.57 1.87 4.35
CA GLY A 123 -22.37 2.16 3.16
C GLY A 123 -21.50 2.38 1.94
N ALA A 124 -22.10 2.74 0.82
CA ALA A 124 -21.38 3.22 -0.37
C ALA A 124 -21.37 4.76 -0.33
N PRO A 125 -20.35 5.40 0.32
CA PRO A 125 -20.37 6.84 0.51
C PRO A 125 -20.35 7.54 -0.84
N GLY A 126 -21.40 8.24 -1.16
CA GLY A 126 -21.55 8.94 -2.43
C GLY A 126 -22.31 8.19 -3.52
N ALA A 127 -22.61 6.90 -3.41
CA ALA A 127 -23.40 6.16 -4.41
C ALA A 127 -24.77 6.85 -4.66
N GLU A 128 -25.45 7.28 -3.62
CA GLU A 128 -26.68 8.07 -3.71
C GLU A 128 -26.50 9.45 -4.39
N ARG A 129 -25.25 9.90 -4.53
CA ARG A 129 -24.86 11.14 -5.23
C ARG A 129 -24.31 10.86 -6.63
N GLY A 130 -24.34 9.61 -7.09
CA GLY A 130 -23.74 9.21 -8.35
C GLY A 130 -22.22 9.35 -8.36
N MET A 131 -21.55 8.95 -7.27
CA MET A 131 -20.08 8.99 -7.11
C MET A 131 -19.56 7.61 -6.75
N GLY A 132 -18.27 7.36 -6.95
CA GLY A 132 -17.62 6.08 -6.66
C GLY A 132 -17.47 5.19 -7.88
N HIS A 133 -16.76 4.08 -7.70
CA HIS A 133 -16.50 3.05 -8.71
C HIS A 133 -15.81 3.56 -9.98
N GLN A 134 -14.91 4.55 -9.84
CA GLN A 134 -14.21 5.18 -10.96
C GLN A 134 -12.70 5.19 -10.78
N VAL A 135 -12.00 5.38 -11.90
CA VAL A 135 -10.64 5.89 -11.96
C VAL A 135 -10.70 7.31 -12.52
N VAL A 136 -10.01 8.24 -11.86
CA VAL A 136 -10.01 9.66 -12.22
C VAL A 136 -8.59 10.15 -12.41
N LYS A 137 -8.29 10.76 -13.56
CA LYS A 137 -7.05 11.51 -13.80
C LYS A 137 -7.33 13.00 -13.67
N ILE A 138 -6.49 13.70 -12.90
CA ILE A 138 -6.54 15.16 -12.77
C ILE A 138 -5.14 15.76 -12.92
N ASN A 139 -5.08 17.03 -13.34
CA ASN A 139 -3.82 17.77 -13.28
C ASN A 139 -3.59 18.37 -11.87
N GLN A 140 -2.43 19.00 -11.69
CA GLN A 140 -2.07 19.63 -10.41
C GLN A 140 -2.91 20.89 -10.07
N ASP A 141 -3.77 21.34 -10.96
CA ASP A 141 -4.73 22.44 -10.70
C ASP A 141 -6.13 21.91 -10.35
N GLY A 142 -6.31 20.58 -10.35
CA GLY A 142 -7.56 19.91 -10.00
C GLY A 142 -8.52 19.77 -11.19
N GLU A 143 -8.07 20.06 -12.42
CA GLU A 143 -8.88 19.86 -13.61
C GLU A 143 -8.93 18.37 -13.98
N VAL A 144 -10.12 17.85 -14.22
CA VAL A 144 -10.33 16.44 -14.61
C VAL A 144 -9.94 16.26 -16.07
N LEU A 145 -8.95 15.37 -16.31
CA LEU A 145 -8.44 15.04 -17.62
C LEU A 145 -9.05 13.75 -18.19
N MET A 146 -9.38 12.77 -17.31
CA MET A 146 -9.99 11.51 -17.70
C MET A 146 -10.85 10.94 -16.57
N ARG A 147 -11.92 10.22 -16.93
CA ARG A 147 -12.68 9.34 -16.04
C ARG A 147 -12.92 8.01 -16.72
N LEU A 148 -12.72 6.90 -15.98
CA LEU A 148 -13.10 5.56 -16.38
C LEU A 148 -14.08 5.00 -15.35
N GLY A 149 -15.01 4.18 -15.79
CA GLY A 149 -16.12 3.70 -14.97
C GLY A 149 -17.31 4.65 -14.99
N GLU A 150 -18.49 4.14 -14.73
CA GLU A 150 -19.70 4.93 -14.56
C GLU A 150 -19.87 5.33 -13.09
N ALA A 151 -20.04 6.62 -12.83
CA ALA A 151 -20.08 7.16 -11.49
C ALA A 151 -21.22 6.57 -10.66
N GLY A 152 -20.92 5.95 -9.54
CA GLY A 152 -21.87 5.31 -8.62
C GLY A 152 -22.43 3.96 -9.12
N VAL A 153 -21.96 3.45 -10.24
CA VAL A 153 -22.44 2.19 -10.83
C VAL A 153 -21.35 1.12 -10.73
N PRO A 154 -21.47 0.15 -9.79
CA PRO A 154 -20.55 -0.98 -9.73
C PRO A 154 -20.80 -1.97 -10.86
N GLY A 155 -19.75 -2.67 -11.31
CA GLY A 155 -19.86 -3.74 -12.29
C GLY A 155 -18.54 -4.49 -12.47
N ASP A 156 -18.59 -5.58 -13.22
CA ASP A 156 -17.48 -6.51 -13.44
C ASP A 156 -17.03 -6.65 -14.91
N ASP A 157 -17.63 -5.88 -15.80
CA ASP A 157 -17.22 -5.84 -17.20
C ASP A 157 -15.99 -4.93 -17.43
N GLN A 158 -15.65 -4.68 -18.69
CA GLN A 158 -14.47 -3.88 -19.08
C GLN A 158 -14.62 -2.39 -18.82
N MET A 159 -15.84 -1.89 -18.59
CA MET A 159 -16.17 -0.48 -18.48
C MET A 159 -16.54 -0.05 -17.05
N HIS A 160 -16.74 -1.01 -16.14
CA HIS A 160 -17.15 -0.77 -14.76
C HIS A 160 -16.15 -1.34 -13.78
N PHE A 161 -16.11 -0.76 -12.58
CA PHE A 161 -15.32 -1.23 -11.44
C PHE A 161 -16.25 -1.55 -10.26
N ASN A 162 -15.75 -2.38 -9.34
CA ASN A 162 -16.41 -2.61 -8.06
C ASN A 162 -15.37 -2.63 -6.93
N GLY A 163 -15.15 -1.47 -6.32
CA GLY A 163 -14.15 -1.26 -5.30
C GLY A 163 -12.72 -1.16 -5.83
N PRO A 164 -12.43 -0.27 -6.81
CA PRO A 164 -11.07 -0.05 -7.26
C PRO A 164 -10.22 0.51 -6.10
N SER A 165 -9.14 -0.20 -5.76
CA SER A 165 -8.32 0.06 -4.57
C SER A 165 -7.00 0.73 -4.88
N ALA A 166 -6.39 0.43 -6.03
CA ALA A 166 -5.09 0.98 -6.38
C ALA A 166 -4.98 1.23 -7.88
N ILE A 167 -4.05 2.11 -8.21
CA ILE A 167 -3.65 2.41 -9.57
C ILE A 167 -2.14 2.63 -9.61
N ILE A 168 -1.50 2.20 -10.71
CA ILE A 168 -0.10 2.50 -11.00
C ILE A 168 0.08 2.76 -12.49
N VAL A 169 0.77 3.83 -12.83
CA VAL A 169 1.07 4.21 -14.23
C VAL A 169 2.48 3.74 -14.58
N ALA A 170 2.58 2.89 -15.58
CA ALA A 170 3.87 2.45 -16.11
C ALA A 170 4.57 3.62 -16.84
N PRO A 171 5.92 3.60 -16.96
CA PRO A 171 6.68 4.66 -17.65
C PRO A 171 6.22 4.91 -19.10
N GLY A 172 5.64 3.91 -19.77
CA GLY A 172 5.05 4.03 -21.11
C GLY A 172 3.71 4.74 -21.16
N GLY A 173 3.09 5.00 -20.00
CA GLY A 173 1.77 5.63 -19.87
C GLY A 173 0.61 4.65 -19.77
N ASP A 174 0.79 3.37 -20.11
CA ASP A 174 -0.18 2.32 -19.78
C ASP A 174 -0.32 2.21 -18.27
N PHE A 175 -1.47 1.80 -17.77
CA PHE A 175 -1.69 1.75 -16.33
C PHE A 175 -2.45 0.51 -15.90
N TRP A 176 -2.28 0.17 -14.62
CA TRP A 176 -2.92 -0.97 -13.98
C TRP A 176 -3.83 -0.52 -12.85
N VAL A 177 -4.98 -1.18 -12.72
CA VAL A 177 -5.96 -0.92 -11.67
C VAL A 177 -6.21 -2.20 -10.89
N ALA A 178 -6.06 -2.16 -9.57
CA ALA A 178 -6.57 -3.20 -8.69
C ALA A 178 -8.05 -2.90 -8.39
N ASP A 179 -8.91 -3.86 -8.67
CA ASP A 179 -10.36 -3.73 -8.55
C ASP A 179 -10.92 -4.89 -7.74
N GLY A 180 -11.11 -4.69 -6.44
CA GLY A 180 -11.50 -5.79 -5.57
C GLY A 180 -11.56 -5.49 -4.08
N HIS A 181 -11.53 -4.21 -3.67
CA HIS A 181 -11.54 -3.87 -2.25
C HIS A 181 -12.81 -4.36 -1.57
N ARG A 182 -12.63 -5.09 -0.44
CA ARG A 182 -13.69 -5.59 0.46
C ARG A 182 -14.82 -6.35 -0.24
N GLY A 183 -14.47 -7.26 -1.14
CA GLY A 183 -15.44 -8.12 -1.81
C GLY A 183 -15.89 -7.60 -3.16
N GLY A 184 -15.15 -6.67 -3.75
CA GLY A 184 -15.29 -6.28 -5.14
C GLY A 184 -14.85 -7.38 -6.13
N ASN A 185 -14.39 -7.00 -7.31
CA ASN A 185 -14.18 -7.95 -8.43
C ASN A 185 -12.95 -8.86 -8.29
N ASN A 186 -12.03 -8.57 -7.36
CA ASN A 186 -10.80 -9.35 -7.14
C ASN A 186 -9.96 -9.57 -8.41
N ARG A 187 -9.72 -8.50 -9.16
CA ARG A 187 -8.97 -8.52 -10.42
C ARG A 187 -7.97 -7.38 -10.51
N ILE A 188 -6.99 -7.55 -11.40
CA ILE A 188 -6.05 -6.51 -11.81
C ILE A 188 -6.28 -6.28 -13.30
N ILE A 189 -6.53 -5.04 -13.70
CA ILE A 189 -6.86 -4.68 -15.09
C ILE A 189 -5.77 -3.81 -15.65
N LYS A 190 -5.34 -4.09 -16.88
CA LYS A 190 -4.44 -3.24 -17.66
C LYS A 190 -5.21 -2.43 -18.69
N PHE A 191 -4.90 -1.14 -18.75
CA PHE A 191 -5.41 -0.20 -19.71
C PHE A 191 -4.26 0.45 -20.50
N SER A 192 -4.55 0.84 -21.74
CA SER A 192 -3.67 1.74 -22.50
C SER A 192 -3.66 3.13 -21.86
N ARG A 193 -2.67 3.96 -22.20
CA ARG A 193 -2.58 5.37 -21.79
C ARG A 193 -3.83 6.20 -22.11
N ASN A 194 -4.63 5.74 -23.08
CA ASN A 194 -5.88 6.40 -23.49
C ASN A 194 -7.11 5.85 -22.75
N GLY A 195 -6.94 4.93 -21.81
CA GLY A 195 -8.04 4.30 -21.06
C GLY A 195 -8.74 3.16 -21.79
N GLU A 196 -8.12 2.59 -22.84
CA GLU A 196 -8.67 1.43 -23.55
C GLU A 196 -8.28 0.14 -22.80
N PHE A 197 -9.26 -0.72 -22.54
CA PHE A 197 -9.03 -2.02 -21.93
C PHE A 197 -8.07 -2.87 -22.79
N GLN A 198 -7.05 -3.44 -22.16
CA GLN A 198 -6.12 -4.37 -22.81
C GLN A 198 -6.41 -5.80 -22.39
N PHE A 199 -6.26 -6.12 -21.12
CA PHE A 199 -6.60 -7.43 -20.54
C PHE A 199 -6.74 -7.31 -19.01
N GLN A 200 -7.13 -8.41 -18.38
CA GLN A 200 -7.20 -8.52 -16.92
C GLN A 200 -6.61 -9.83 -16.41
N LEU A 201 -6.14 -9.80 -15.15
CA LEU A 201 -5.74 -10.97 -14.36
C LEU A 201 -6.77 -11.18 -13.26
N GLY A 202 -7.09 -12.44 -12.94
CA GLY A 202 -8.09 -12.77 -11.93
C GLY A 202 -9.51 -12.42 -12.35
N GLY A 203 -10.33 -12.13 -11.39
CA GLY A 203 -11.77 -11.87 -11.54
C GLY A 203 -12.62 -13.00 -10.98
N GLY A 204 -13.83 -12.66 -10.61
CA GLY A 204 -14.77 -13.56 -9.95
C GLY A 204 -15.11 -13.07 -8.54
N VAL A 205 -16.37 -12.72 -8.33
CA VAL A 205 -16.88 -12.28 -7.03
C VAL A 205 -16.72 -13.42 -6.03
N ASN A 206 -16.06 -13.17 -4.88
CA ASN A 206 -15.80 -14.14 -3.81
C ASN A 206 -14.78 -15.26 -4.13
N GLU A 207 -13.94 -15.13 -5.12
CA GLU A 207 -12.85 -16.09 -5.32
C GLU A 207 -11.67 -15.83 -4.35
N THR A 208 -11.68 -16.55 -3.24
CA THR A 208 -10.57 -16.59 -2.28
C THR A 208 -9.53 -17.65 -2.67
N SER A 209 -9.24 -17.81 -3.95
CA SER A 209 -8.29 -18.80 -4.43
C SER A 209 -6.85 -18.37 -4.12
N ARG A 210 -6.03 -19.31 -3.62
CA ARG A 210 -4.58 -19.14 -3.45
C ARG A 210 -3.78 -19.49 -4.71
N GLU A 211 -4.45 -19.80 -5.80
CA GLU A 211 -3.80 -20.03 -7.09
C GLU A 211 -3.12 -18.73 -7.59
N SER A 212 -2.14 -18.90 -8.45
CA SER A 212 -1.49 -17.78 -9.13
C SER A 212 -2.47 -17.01 -10.02
N ALA A 213 -2.27 -15.71 -10.15
CA ALA A 213 -3.16 -14.80 -10.86
C ALA A 213 -4.63 -14.84 -10.39
N ARG A 214 -4.86 -15.30 -9.15
CA ARG A 214 -6.14 -15.17 -8.42
C ARG A 214 -5.88 -14.25 -7.23
N PHE A 215 -6.79 -13.36 -6.95
CA PHE A 215 -6.63 -12.32 -5.93
C PHE A 215 -7.75 -12.40 -4.90
N ASN A 216 -7.45 -11.92 -3.71
CA ASN A 216 -8.42 -11.71 -2.66
C ASN A 216 -8.12 -10.35 -2.01
N ASP A 217 -9.03 -9.39 -2.21
CA ASP A 217 -8.86 -8.05 -1.67
C ASP A 217 -7.49 -7.43 -2.10
N PRO A 218 -7.18 -7.40 -3.44
CA PRO A 218 -5.97 -6.75 -3.94
C PRO A 218 -6.02 -5.28 -3.56
N HIS A 219 -4.94 -4.78 -2.93
CA HIS A 219 -5.05 -3.52 -2.21
C HIS A 219 -4.12 -2.42 -2.70
N ASP A 220 -2.91 -2.76 -3.16
CA ASP A 220 -1.96 -1.80 -3.71
C ASP A 220 -1.15 -2.39 -4.88
N LEU A 221 -0.60 -1.51 -5.69
CA LEU A 221 0.19 -1.82 -6.88
C LEU A 221 1.45 -0.96 -6.91
N LYS A 222 2.60 -1.56 -7.29
CA LYS A 222 3.82 -0.82 -7.64
C LYS A 222 4.55 -1.46 -8.81
N ILE A 223 5.35 -0.66 -9.51
CA ILE A 223 6.24 -1.12 -10.58
C ILE A 223 7.68 -0.79 -10.17
N ASP A 224 8.60 -1.75 -10.30
CA ASP A 224 10.01 -1.57 -9.99
C ASP A 224 10.82 -1.06 -11.21
N SER A 225 12.13 -0.85 -11.01
CA SER A 225 13.03 -0.37 -12.06
C SER A 225 13.16 -1.31 -13.26
N GLN A 226 12.80 -2.60 -13.09
CA GLN A 226 12.81 -3.62 -14.15
C GLN A 226 11.46 -3.70 -14.89
N GLY A 227 10.48 -2.90 -14.52
CA GLY A 227 9.13 -2.93 -15.08
C GLY A 227 8.25 -4.06 -14.55
N ARG A 228 8.62 -4.73 -13.44
CA ARG A 228 7.79 -5.77 -12.85
C ARG A 228 6.67 -5.15 -12.03
N LEU A 229 5.46 -5.68 -12.18
CA LEU A 229 4.28 -5.28 -11.43
C LEU A 229 4.18 -6.08 -10.12
N PHE A 230 4.19 -5.39 -8.99
CA PHE A 230 3.97 -5.94 -7.66
C PHE A 230 2.53 -5.69 -7.23
N VAL A 231 1.81 -6.76 -6.88
CA VAL A 231 0.42 -6.72 -6.45
C VAL A 231 0.32 -7.12 -4.98
N ALA A 232 -0.12 -6.22 -4.12
CA ALA A 232 -0.48 -6.53 -2.74
C ALA A 232 -1.77 -7.36 -2.71
N ASP A 233 -1.66 -8.68 -2.79
CA ASP A 233 -2.78 -9.62 -2.67
C ASP A 233 -3.10 -9.83 -1.18
N ARG A 234 -3.68 -8.77 -0.57
CA ARG A 234 -3.81 -8.59 0.89
C ARG A 234 -4.56 -9.73 1.54
N GLY A 235 -5.70 -10.11 0.99
CA GLY A 235 -6.55 -11.17 1.54
C GLY A 235 -5.88 -12.54 1.54
N ASN A 236 -4.88 -12.75 0.69
CA ASN A 236 -4.09 -13.98 0.61
C ASN A 236 -2.75 -13.91 1.35
N ASN A 237 -2.43 -12.77 2.01
CA ASN A 237 -1.18 -12.54 2.76
C ASN A 237 0.06 -12.77 1.88
N ARG A 238 0.08 -12.17 0.69
CA ARG A 238 1.19 -12.33 -0.27
C ARG A 238 1.31 -11.13 -1.20
N ILE A 239 2.48 -11.01 -1.82
CA ILE A 239 2.70 -10.16 -2.99
C ILE A 239 2.82 -11.11 -4.20
N GLN A 240 2.12 -10.84 -5.28
CA GLN A 240 2.32 -11.50 -6.56
C GLN A 240 3.04 -10.54 -7.50
N ILE A 241 4.01 -11.05 -8.25
CA ILE A 241 4.88 -10.26 -9.14
C ILE A 241 4.67 -10.75 -10.56
N PHE A 242 4.37 -9.81 -11.47
CA PHE A 242 4.09 -10.08 -12.88
C PHE A 242 5.00 -9.25 -13.78
N ASP A 243 5.18 -9.68 -15.01
CA ASP A 243 5.68 -8.82 -16.07
C ASP A 243 4.58 -7.91 -16.65
N GLN A 244 4.94 -7.07 -17.63
CA GLN A 244 3.98 -6.15 -18.26
C GLN A 244 2.99 -6.85 -19.20
N ASP A 245 3.20 -8.12 -19.53
CA ASP A 245 2.28 -8.94 -20.32
C ASP A 245 1.35 -9.79 -19.44
N GLY A 246 1.51 -9.70 -18.10
CA GLY A 246 0.68 -10.39 -17.12
C GLY A 246 1.14 -11.80 -16.78
N GLU A 247 2.35 -12.19 -17.21
CA GLU A 247 2.92 -13.48 -16.84
C GLU A 247 3.49 -13.43 -15.42
N LEU A 248 3.16 -14.44 -14.61
CA LEU A 248 3.62 -14.52 -13.23
C LEU A 248 5.12 -14.79 -13.16
N ILE A 249 5.85 -13.93 -12.45
CA ILE A 249 7.29 -14.07 -12.20
C ILE A 249 7.54 -14.75 -10.85
N ASP A 250 6.90 -14.28 -9.76
CA ASP A 250 7.16 -14.78 -8.39
C ASP A 250 5.98 -14.52 -7.44
N ILE A 251 5.99 -15.21 -6.30
CA ILE A 251 5.02 -15.01 -5.20
C ILE A 251 5.79 -14.90 -3.89
N TRP A 252 5.63 -13.77 -3.19
CA TRP A 252 6.30 -13.47 -1.94
C TRP A 252 5.35 -13.48 -0.75
N THR A 253 5.69 -14.23 0.30
CA THR A 253 4.89 -14.31 1.54
C THR A 253 5.60 -13.70 2.75
N GLN A 254 6.88 -13.32 2.61
CA GLN A 254 7.72 -12.81 3.69
C GLN A 254 7.41 -11.36 4.12
N PHE A 255 6.49 -10.69 3.44
CA PHE A 255 6.07 -9.33 3.76
C PHE A 255 4.79 -9.25 4.61
N GLY A 256 4.26 -10.40 5.07
CA GLY A 256 3.07 -10.45 5.93
C GLY A 256 1.77 -10.26 5.16
N ARG A 257 0.88 -9.39 5.66
CA ARG A 257 -0.41 -9.04 5.03
C ARG A 257 -0.31 -7.66 4.38
N PRO A 258 0.17 -7.57 3.12
CA PRO A 258 0.51 -6.31 2.50
C PRO A 258 -0.74 -5.45 2.24
N SER A 259 -0.80 -4.26 2.83
CA SER A 259 -1.80 -3.24 2.52
C SER A 259 -1.25 -2.24 1.51
N GLY A 260 -0.09 -1.64 1.77
CA GLY A 260 0.59 -0.72 0.87
C GLY A 260 1.96 -1.21 0.48
N ILE A 261 2.39 -0.87 -0.72
CA ILE A 261 3.73 -1.13 -1.25
C ILE A 261 4.31 0.21 -1.73
N TRP A 262 5.57 0.45 -1.41
CA TRP A 262 6.39 1.49 -2.03
C TRP A 262 7.69 0.90 -2.52
N ILE A 263 8.12 1.29 -3.71
CA ILE A 263 9.43 0.90 -4.27
C ILE A 263 10.12 2.19 -4.73
N ASP A 264 11.30 2.46 -4.20
CA ASP A 264 12.09 3.63 -4.58
C ASP A 264 12.94 3.37 -5.84
N GLU A 265 13.63 4.41 -6.31
CA GLU A 265 14.47 4.37 -7.51
C GLU A 265 15.68 3.41 -7.39
N ASN A 266 16.00 2.93 -6.19
CA ASN A 266 17.06 1.97 -5.91
C ASN A 266 16.54 0.54 -5.74
N ASP A 267 15.27 0.29 -6.02
CA ASP A 267 14.54 -0.96 -5.77
C ASP A 267 14.48 -1.35 -4.28
N LYS A 268 14.55 -0.37 -3.37
CA LYS A 268 14.21 -0.60 -1.97
C LYS A 268 12.70 -0.70 -1.85
N ILE A 269 12.21 -1.82 -1.33
CA ILE A 269 10.78 -2.03 -1.11
C ILE A 269 10.39 -1.75 0.35
N LEU A 270 9.32 -1.02 0.54
CA LEU A 270 8.63 -0.82 1.81
C LEU A 270 7.24 -1.43 1.69
N VAL A 271 6.85 -2.25 2.67
CA VAL A 271 5.53 -2.87 2.70
C VAL A 271 4.83 -2.57 4.02
N ALA A 272 3.68 -1.92 3.92
CA ALA A 272 2.79 -1.69 5.05
C ALA A 272 1.99 -2.95 5.33
N ASP A 273 2.15 -3.51 6.52
CA ASP A 273 1.30 -4.57 7.06
C ASP A 273 0.48 -4.00 8.23
N GLY A 274 -0.67 -3.44 7.93
CA GLY A 274 -1.53 -2.80 8.93
C GLY A 274 -2.48 -3.76 9.64
N MET A 275 -2.54 -5.04 9.27
CA MET A 275 -3.61 -5.93 9.72
C MET A 275 -3.17 -7.28 10.27
N SER A 276 -1.90 -7.68 10.12
CA SER A 276 -1.41 -8.96 10.70
C SER A 276 -1.66 -9.04 12.19
N GLY A 277 -1.83 -10.24 12.71
CA GLY A 277 -2.15 -10.54 14.10
C GLY A 277 -3.11 -11.72 14.20
N GLU A 278 -3.69 -11.94 15.38
CA GLU A 278 -4.50 -13.12 15.69
C GLU A 278 -5.71 -13.31 14.77
N GLN A 279 -6.27 -12.23 14.24
CA GLN A 279 -7.48 -12.29 13.43
C GLN A 279 -7.22 -12.63 11.95
N TRP A 280 -6.17 -12.03 11.33
CA TRP A 280 -6.03 -12.06 9.87
C TRP A 280 -4.83 -12.84 9.36
N ASN A 281 -3.69 -12.74 10.03
CA ASN A 281 -2.43 -13.38 9.64
C ASN A 281 -1.70 -13.84 10.90
N ARG A 282 -2.20 -14.92 11.49
CA ARG A 282 -1.79 -15.40 12.81
C ARG A 282 -0.32 -15.74 12.85
N GLY A 283 0.36 -15.26 13.91
CA GLY A 283 1.80 -15.46 14.11
C GLY A 283 2.67 -14.41 13.45
N TRP A 284 2.05 -13.41 12.80
CA TRP A 284 2.74 -12.26 12.23
C TRP A 284 2.44 -10.99 13.01
N GLU A 285 3.44 -10.13 13.14
CA GLU A 285 3.29 -8.79 13.71
C GLU A 285 3.06 -7.77 12.60
N ARG A 286 2.23 -6.75 12.89
CA ARG A 286 2.03 -5.59 12.01
C ARG A 286 3.19 -4.62 12.08
N GLY A 287 3.34 -3.82 11.02
CA GLY A 287 4.36 -2.80 10.92
C GLY A 287 4.81 -2.58 9.48
N ILE A 288 5.95 -1.95 9.32
CA ILE A 288 6.57 -1.72 8.00
C ILE A 288 7.71 -2.71 7.82
N ARG A 289 7.66 -3.52 6.75
CA ARG A 289 8.77 -4.37 6.33
C ARG A 289 9.52 -3.71 5.21
N ILE A 290 10.84 -3.62 5.37
CA ILE A 290 11.76 -2.98 4.43
C ILE A 290 12.65 -4.05 3.83
N GLY A 291 12.89 -4.00 2.53
CA GLY A 291 13.68 -5.01 1.84
C GLY A 291 14.20 -4.56 0.48
N ASP A 292 14.61 -5.52 -0.30
CA ASP A 292 15.11 -5.33 -1.68
C ASP A 292 14.10 -5.92 -2.67
N ALA A 293 13.55 -5.11 -3.56
CA ALA A 293 12.54 -5.52 -4.54
C ALA A 293 13.09 -6.51 -5.57
N ARG A 294 14.41 -6.56 -5.80
CA ARG A 294 15.03 -7.49 -6.77
C ARG A 294 15.06 -8.92 -6.24
N THR A 295 15.21 -9.09 -4.92
CA THR A 295 15.45 -10.39 -4.29
C THR A 295 14.36 -10.83 -3.32
N GLY A 296 13.50 -9.91 -2.86
CA GLY A 296 12.52 -10.16 -1.81
C GLY A 296 13.11 -10.30 -0.41
N TYR A 297 14.40 -10.05 -0.22
CA TYR A 297 15.02 -10.16 1.08
C TYR A 297 14.58 -9.01 1.99
N VAL A 298 13.97 -9.35 3.14
CA VAL A 298 13.56 -8.38 4.17
C VAL A 298 14.76 -8.05 5.04
N THR A 299 15.15 -6.78 5.08
CA THR A 299 16.34 -6.29 5.81
C THR A 299 16.00 -5.66 7.15
N GLU A 300 14.83 -5.00 7.26
CA GLU A 300 14.44 -4.23 8.44
C GLU A 300 12.94 -4.43 8.71
N PHE A 301 12.54 -4.28 9.97
CA PHE A 301 11.14 -4.29 10.39
C PHE A 301 10.89 -3.20 11.43
N ILE A 302 9.92 -2.33 11.16
CA ILE A 302 9.43 -1.32 12.09
C ILE A 302 8.08 -1.80 12.63
N PRO A 303 8.00 -2.29 13.89
CA PRO A 303 6.76 -2.83 14.44
C PRO A 303 5.75 -1.72 14.76
N ASP A 304 4.47 -2.04 14.63
CA ASP A 304 3.34 -1.19 15.05
C ASP A 304 2.63 -1.81 16.25
N TYR A 305 3.04 -1.44 17.45
CA TYR A 305 2.52 -2.00 18.70
C TYR A 305 1.27 -1.31 19.27
N GLU A 306 0.91 -0.14 18.76
CA GLU A 306 -0.06 0.71 19.45
C GLU A 306 -1.54 0.31 19.27
N ILE A 307 -1.88 -0.55 18.31
CA ILE A 307 -3.26 -0.99 18.10
C ILE A 307 -3.37 -2.50 18.27
N PRO A 308 -3.97 -2.99 19.34
CA PRO A 308 -4.22 -4.44 19.50
C PRO A 308 -5.28 -4.96 18.50
N ASN A 309 -6.22 -4.11 18.07
CA ASN A 309 -7.28 -4.48 17.12
C ASN A 309 -7.57 -3.31 16.15
N GLY A 310 -7.84 -3.62 14.88
CA GLY A 310 -8.15 -2.62 13.85
C GLY A 310 -7.07 -2.54 12.77
N SER A 311 -7.21 -1.61 11.85
CA SER A 311 -6.26 -1.35 10.77
C SER A 311 -5.19 -0.37 11.21
N GLY A 312 -3.93 -0.68 10.95
CA GLY A 312 -2.78 0.18 11.17
C GLY A 312 -2.40 0.97 9.92
N ILE A 313 -1.11 0.89 9.54
CA ILE A 313 -0.58 1.52 8.33
C ILE A 313 -1.16 0.83 7.09
N GLU A 314 -1.76 1.62 6.18
CA GLU A 314 -2.25 1.08 4.90
C GLU A 314 -1.50 1.63 3.69
N PHE A 315 -1.03 2.87 3.73
CA PHE A 315 -0.32 3.52 2.62
C PHE A 315 0.95 4.18 3.12
N LEU A 316 2.01 4.14 2.32
CA LEU A 316 3.29 4.71 2.66
C LEU A 316 4.10 5.09 1.42
N ALA A 317 5.07 5.99 1.62
CA ALA A 317 6.13 6.30 0.67
C ALA A 317 7.40 6.72 1.42
N SER A 318 8.54 6.76 0.75
CA SER A 318 9.76 7.37 1.29
C SER A 318 10.19 8.58 0.48
N ASP A 319 10.78 9.57 1.17
CA ASP A 319 11.50 10.65 0.49
C ASP A 319 12.92 10.22 0.07
N TYR A 320 13.61 11.11 -0.63
CA TYR A 320 14.98 10.89 -1.10
C TYR A 320 16.03 10.80 0.03
N GLU A 321 15.69 11.22 1.24
CA GLU A 321 16.53 11.07 2.42
C GLU A 321 16.31 9.74 3.14
N GLY A 322 15.27 9.00 2.75
CA GLY A 322 14.87 7.70 3.29
C GLY A 322 13.98 7.81 4.53
N ASN A 323 13.41 8.97 4.82
CA ASN A 323 12.31 9.07 5.78
C ASN A 323 11.07 8.43 5.17
N ILE A 324 10.21 7.81 6.02
CA ILE A 324 9.00 7.14 5.59
C ILE A 324 7.80 7.95 6.07
N TYR A 325 6.81 8.10 5.20
CA TYR A 325 5.56 8.78 5.49
C TYR A 325 4.43 7.79 5.36
N ALA A 326 3.57 7.66 6.38
CA ALA A 326 2.59 6.58 6.45
C ALA A 326 1.23 7.03 6.96
N GLY A 327 0.18 6.61 6.25
CA GLY A 327 -1.21 6.79 6.64
C GLY A 327 -1.68 5.69 7.59
N GLN A 328 -2.11 6.08 8.80
CA GLN A 328 -2.65 5.21 9.83
C GLN A 328 -4.19 5.24 9.80
N VAL A 329 -4.82 4.23 9.23
CA VAL A 329 -6.27 4.22 9.01
C VAL A 329 -7.04 4.14 10.31
N GLY A 330 -6.73 3.18 11.17
CA GLY A 330 -7.47 2.97 12.43
C GLY A 330 -7.30 4.09 13.46
N ARG A 331 -6.25 4.91 13.31
CA ARG A 331 -5.96 6.05 14.20
C ARG A 331 -6.28 7.39 13.56
N GLN A 332 -6.60 7.41 12.27
CA GLN A 332 -6.80 8.63 11.50
C GLN A 332 -5.64 9.61 11.69
N ARG A 333 -4.40 9.11 11.49
CA ARG A 333 -3.17 9.90 11.64
C ARG A 333 -2.30 9.78 10.40
N PHE A 334 -1.50 10.80 10.17
CA PHE A 334 -0.39 10.76 9.25
C PHE A 334 0.91 10.86 10.05
N GLU A 335 1.84 9.98 9.80
CA GLU A 335 3.05 9.79 10.58
C GLU A 335 4.28 9.89 9.70
N LYS A 336 5.35 10.51 10.21
CA LYS A 336 6.69 10.49 9.62
C LYS A 336 7.60 9.62 10.47
N TYR A 337 8.29 8.70 9.84
CA TYR A 337 9.35 7.89 10.43
C TYR A 337 10.67 8.49 9.96
N GLU A 338 11.31 9.28 10.81
CA GLU A 338 12.59 9.90 10.52
C GLU A 338 13.71 8.88 10.65
N ARG A 339 14.53 8.77 9.59
CA ARG A 339 15.69 7.90 9.64
C ARG A 339 16.77 8.50 10.52
N VAL A 340 17.06 7.84 11.64
CA VAL A 340 18.17 8.22 12.51
C VAL A 340 19.47 7.88 11.79
N ARG A 341 20.25 8.89 11.41
CA ARG A 341 21.58 8.66 10.85
C ARG A 341 22.53 8.30 11.99
N PRO A 342 23.36 7.25 11.83
CA PRO A 342 24.32 6.83 12.85
C PRO A 342 25.37 7.91 13.13
#